data_cb179790423509c9434884b8450f85b5
#
_entry.id   cb179790423509c9434884b8450f85b5
#
_cell.length_a   1.000
_cell.length_b   1.000
_cell.length_c   1.000
_cell.angle_alpha   90.00
_cell.angle_beta   90.00
_cell.angle_gamma   90.00
#
_symmetry.space_group_name_H-M   'P 1'
#
loop_
_entity.id
_entity.type
_entity.pdbx_description
1 polymer ?
#
loop_
_entity_poly.entity_id
_entity_poly.type
_entity_poly.pdbx_seq_one_letter_code
_entity_poly.pdbx_strand_id
1 'polypeptide(L)'
;MVPLLTATQWLRLFWWIRIPVRWWVQAKTMPNDPLKESGIDPTKPVCFVTPTGSLSDLIVIDEQCRNVGLPRPRFPVSVLRERSSSRGGAAHMFLSSLKLFQADRESRREILRPLMRLVDHARANPDFNVQLVPVSVFWGRNPGRSEQSFFKLLFFDDEHAGVIQKFFIFLVQGRNVLVQFGRPISLQEQVRNEESPDQVARKLSRVMRVHFKTQRFLSVGPNLSEKPRVVETILRTKPVRTLIEDEVRRSKKSLETVEQDARQYAFEIAADLSYPFIRATEIALRYLWQKMFTGLVMRGVERIHRIGPAHEIIYMPSHRSHIDYLLLGQSLYSEGYVAPHTAAGLNLNFWPVGGGLRKVGAF
;
A
#
# COMPACT_ATOMS: atom_id res chain seq x y z
N MET A 1 -30.68 10.29 -17.10
CA MET A 1 -29.44 9.66 -17.57
C MET A 1 -28.42 10.76 -17.79
N VAL A 2 -27.62 11.09 -16.77
CA VAL A 2 -26.58 12.12 -16.86
C VAL A 2 -25.40 11.47 -17.58
N PRO A 3 -24.87 12.04 -18.66
CA PRO A 3 -23.72 11.46 -19.33
C PRO A 3 -22.55 11.43 -18.33
N LEU A 4 -22.01 10.24 -18.09
CA LEU A 4 -20.79 10.04 -17.29
C LEU A 4 -19.66 10.83 -17.95
N LEU A 5 -19.41 12.02 -17.46
CA LEU A 5 -18.25 12.85 -17.82
C LEU A 5 -17.01 11.96 -17.64
N THR A 6 -16.16 11.92 -18.63
CA THR A 6 -14.89 11.19 -18.55
C THR A 6 -14.04 11.78 -17.42
N ALA A 7 -13.20 10.97 -16.77
CA ALA A 7 -12.34 11.44 -15.68
C ALA A 7 -11.53 12.70 -16.05
N THR A 8 -11.23 12.89 -17.34
CA THR A 8 -10.55 14.07 -17.89
C THR A 8 -11.41 15.33 -17.91
N GLN A 9 -12.72 15.19 -18.15
CA GLN A 9 -13.66 16.32 -18.10
C GLN A 9 -13.85 16.74 -16.64
N TRP A 10 -13.93 15.78 -15.71
CA TRP A 10 -13.93 16.05 -14.28
C TRP A 10 -12.65 16.75 -13.82
N LEU A 11 -11.47 16.33 -14.26
CA LEU A 11 -10.18 16.97 -13.94
C LEU A 11 -10.06 18.40 -14.52
N ARG A 12 -10.74 18.72 -15.62
CA ARG A 12 -10.82 20.08 -16.18
C ARG A 12 -11.85 20.94 -15.46
N LEU A 13 -13.04 20.38 -15.17
CA LEU A 13 -14.15 21.11 -14.54
C LEU A 13 -13.82 21.50 -13.10
N PHE A 14 -13.06 20.66 -12.38
CA PHE A 14 -12.71 20.88 -10.97
C PHE A 14 -11.23 21.26 -10.76
N TRP A 15 -10.65 22.02 -11.68
CA TRP A 15 -9.28 22.51 -11.53
C TRP A 15 -9.05 23.27 -10.21
N TRP A 16 -10.05 23.94 -9.69
CA TRP A 16 -10.03 24.68 -8.43
C TRP A 16 -9.95 23.75 -7.19
N ILE A 17 -10.42 22.51 -7.28
CA ILE A 17 -10.24 21.49 -6.22
C ILE A 17 -8.76 21.10 -6.09
N ARG A 18 -7.99 21.23 -7.16
CA ARG A 18 -6.54 20.92 -7.14
C ARG A 18 -5.75 21.87 -6.25
N ILE A 19 -6.18 23.13 -6.11
CA ILE A 19 -5.48 24.12 -5.31
C ILE A 19 -5.46 23.72 -3.82
N PRO A 20 -6.59 23.48 -3.15
CA PRO A 20 -6.60 23.04 -1.76
C PRO A 20 -5.96 21.65 -1.59
N VAL A 21 -6.13 20.73 -2.55
CA VAL A 21 -5.47 19.42 -2.50
C VAL A 21 -3.95 19.59 -2.55
N ARG A 22 -3.40 20.41 -3.42
CA ARG A 22 -1.96 20.68 -3.50
C ARG A 22 -1.40 21.31 -2.25
N TRP A 23 -2.16 22.21 -1.65
CA TRP A 23 -1.70 22.93 -0.45
C TRP A 23 -1.77 22.06 0.81
N TRP A 24 -2.78 21.16 0.88
CA TRP A 24 -3.03 20.35 2.05
C TRP A 24 -2.37 18.97 2.00
N VAL A 25 -2.37 18.31 0.84
CA VAL A 25 -1.87 16.95 0.69
C VAL A 25 -0.35 16.93 0.62
N GLN A 26 0.27 16.39 1.66
CA GLN A 26 1.70 16.12 1.68
C GLN A 26 1.90 14.65 1.30
N ALA A 27 2.12 14.40 0.01
CA ALA A 27 2.38 13.07 -0.49
C ALA A 27 3.87 12.82 -0.65
N LYS A 28 4.34 11.69 -0.13
CA LYS A 28 5.69 11.17 -0.36
C LYS A 28 5.65 10.15 -1.49
N THR A 29 6.64 10.16 -2.36
CA THR A 29 6.82 9.12 -3.39
C THR A 29 7.74 8.00 -2.90
N MET A 30 7.44 6.79 -3.33
CA MET A 30 8.27 5.61 -3.09
C MET A 30 8.39 4.82 -4.40
N PRO A 31 9.60 4.57 -4.89
CA PRO A 31 10.88 5.09 -4.38
C PRO A 31 10.98 6.62 -4.48
N ASN A 32 11.97 7.22 -3.82
CA ASN A 32 12.12 8.67 -3.80
C ASN A 32 12.40 9.26 -5.19
N ASP A 33 13.15 8.53 -6.03
CA ASP A 33 13.38 8.84 -7.44
C ASP A 33 12.84 7.71 -8.33
N PRO A 34 11.53 7.75 -8.68
CA PRO A 34 10.93 6.68 -9.49
C PRO A 34 11.55 6.53 -10.88
N LEU A 35 12.08 7.59 -11.46
CA LEU A 35 12.75 7.53 -12.78
C LEU A 35 13.97 6.62 -12.72
N LYS A 36 14.84 6.81 -11.73
CA LYS A 36 16.09 6.03 -11.63
C LYS A 36 15.87 4.66 -11.00
N GLU A 37 15.06 4.60 -9.95
CA GLU A 37 14.94 3.39 -9.13
C GLU A 37 13.88 2.41 -9.64
N SER A 38 12.77 2.89 -10.21
CA SER A 38 11.76 2.01 -10.81
C SER A 38 12.05 1.63 -12.26
N GLY A 39 12.93 2.36 -12.95
CA GLY A 39 13.27 2.10 -14.35
C GLY A 39 12.19 2.53 -15.34
N ILE A 40 11.40 3.54 -14.99
CA ILE A 40 10.37 4.12 -15.86
C ILE A 40 11.08 4.99 -16.91
N ASP A 41 10.88 4.68 -18.19
CA ASP A 41 11.41 5.45 -19.31
C ASP A 41 10.40 6.53 -19.73
N PRO A 42 10.67 7.82 -19.46
CA PRO A 42 9.72 8.90 -19.76
C PRO A 42 9.60 9.20 -21.26
N THR A 43 10.47 8.63 -22.10
CA THR A 43 10.42 8.79 -23.55
C THR A 43 9.40 7.89 -24.22
N LYS A 44 9.03 6.78 -23.55
CA LYS A 44 8.02 5.82 -24.02
C LYS A 44 6.65 6.15 -23.47
N PRO A 45 5.56 5.75 -24.17
CA PRO A 45 4.23 5.86 -23.64
C PRO A 45 4.07 5.11 -22.30
N VAL A 46 3.47 5.78 -21.31
CA VAL A 46 3.27 5.24 -19.98
C VAL A 46 1.77 5.12 -19.68
N CYS A 47 1.34 4.00 -19.16
CA CYS A 47 0.00 3.82 -18.61
C CYS A 47 0.11 3.52 -17.11
N PHE A 48 -0.31 4.47 -16.28
CA PHE A 48 -0.38 4.27 -14.83
C PHE A 48 -1.61 3.44 -14.48
N VAL A 49 -1.40 2.32 -13.83
CA VAL A 49 -2.45 1.38 -13.44
C VAL A 49 -2.66 1.45 -11.94
N THR A 50 -3.89 1.73 -11.51
CA THR A 50 -4.25 1.78 -10.09
C THR A 50 -5.23 0.67 -9.71
N PRO A 51 -5.22 0.20 -8.45
CA PRO A 51 -6.09 -0.88 -7.99
C PRO A 51 -7.57 -0.48 -7.93
N THR A 52 -7.85 0.81 -7.75
CA THR A 52 -9.20 1.37 -7.58
C THR A 52 -9.39 2.62 -8.41
N GLY A 53 -10.64 2.88 -8.83
CA GLY A 53 -11.02 4.09 -9.56
C GLY A 53 -11.32 5.24 -8.58
N SER A 54 -10.32 6.07 -8.28
CA SER A 54 -10.45 7.22 -7.38
C SER A 54 -9.92 8.49 -8.03
N LEU A 55 -10.74 9.54 -8.05
CA LEU A 55 -10.33 10.86 -8.55
C LEU A 55 -9.28 11.51 -7.65
N SER A 56 -9.39 11.33 -6.34
CA SER A 56 -8.39 11.86 -5.39
C SER A 56 -7.03 11.24 -5.61
N ASP A 57 -6.97 9.91 -5.85
CA ASP A 57 -5.71 9.24 -6.17
C ASP A 57 -5.11 9.77 -7.46
N LEU A 58 -5.95 9.93 -8.47
CA LEU A 58 -5.50 10.44 -9.77
C LEU A 58 -4.93 11.87 -9.68
N ILE A 59 -5.55 12.74 -8.85
CA ILE A 59 -5.03 14.09 -8.59
C ILE A 59 -3.67 14.02 -7.90
N VAL A 60 -3.53 13.16 -6.89
CA VAL A 60 -2.27 12.99 -6.16
C VAL A 60 -1.19 12.41 -7.06
N ILE A 61 -1.50 11.39 -7.87
CA ILE A 61 -0.57 10.82 -8.85
C ILE A 61 -0.13 11.87 -9.87
N ASP A 62 -1.06 12.65 -10.42
CA ASP A 62 -0.76 13.74 -11.38
C ASP A 62 0.20 14.77 -10.79
N GLU A 63 0.01 15.14 -9.52
CA GLU A 63 0.88 16.09 -8.84
C GLU A 63 2.26 15.47 -8.54
N GLN A 64 2.32 14.20 -8.09
CA GLN A 64 3.60 13.54 -7.84
C GLN A 64 4.37 13.29 -9.14
N CYS A 65 3.71 12.89 -10.23
CA CYS A 65 4.33 12.78 -11.55
C CYS A 65 4.98 14.10 -11.97
N ARG A 66 4.30 15.23 -11.70
CA ARG A 66 4.87 16.55 -11.98
C ARG A 66 6.12 16.84 -11.15
N ASN A 67 6.09 16.51 -9.86
CA ASN A 67 7.19 16.80 -8.94
C ASN A 67 8.45 15.97 -9.23
N VAL A 68 8.28 14.73 -9.71
CA VAL A 68 9.40 13.81 -10.02
C VAL A 68 9.75 13.76 -11.52
N GLY A 69 9.15 14.63 -12.37
CA GLY A 69 9.45 14.70 -13.80
C GLY A 69 8.88 13.55 -14.63
N LEU A 70 7.91 12.80 -14.13
CA LEU A 70 7.20 11.76 -14.87
C LEU A 70 6.12 12.33 -15.80
N PRO A 71 5.80 11.65 -16.91
CA PRO A 71 4.67 12.00 -17.76
C PRO A 71 3.36 11.97 -16.97
N ARG A 72 2.50 12.98 -17.14
CA ARG A 72 1.29 13.16 -16.33
C ARG A 72 0.11 12.32 -16.85
N PRO A 73 -0.63 11.59 -15.99
CA PRO A 73 -1.74 10.70 -16.38
C PRO A 73 -3.01 11.47 -16.79
N ARG A 74 -2.93 12.30 -17.82
CA ARG A 74 -4.00 13.22 -18.21
C ARG A 74 -5.17 12.59 -18.95
N PHE A 75 -4.98 11.39 -19.51
CA PHE A 75 -5.94 10.75 -20.39
C PHE A 75 -6.29 9.34 -19.91
N PRO A 76 -7.54 8.86 -20.14
CA PRO A 76 -7.84 7.46 -19.97
C PRO A 76 -7.09 6.62 -21.04
N VAL A 77 -6.82 5.37 -20.72
CA VAL A 77 -6.06 4.46 -21.59
C VAL A 77 -6.65 4.30 -22.99
N SER A 78 -7.96 4.49 -23.14
CA SER A 78 -8.65 4.45 -24.44
C SER A 78 -8.15 5.47 -25.47
N VAL A 79 -7.56 6.58 -24.99
CA VAL A 79 -7.06 7.67 -25.86
C VAL A 79 -5.56 7.50 -26.16
N LEU A 80 -4.87 6.61 -25.45
CA LEU A 80 -3.43 6.40 -25.65
C LEU A 80 -3.12 5.93 -27.08
N ARG A 81 -3.99 5.12 -27.65
CA ARG A 81 -3.92 4.61 -29.02
C ARG A 81 -3.83 5.70 -30.09
N GLU A 82 -4.59 6.79 -29.92
CA GLU A 82 -4.66 7.89 -30.90
C GLU A 82 -3.52 8.87 -30.76
N ARG A 83 -2.90 8.96 -29.59
CA ARG A 83 -1.88 9.95 -29.25
C ARG A 83 -0.46 9.41 -29.10
N SER A 84 -0.27 8.11 -29.34
CA SER A 84 1.02 7.44 -29.19
C SER A 84 2.11 7.92 -30.16
N SER A 85 1.74 8.62 -31.20
CA SER A 85 2.69 9.10 -32.23
C SER A 85 3.47 10.36 -31.84
N SER A 86 3.15 11.02 -30.74
CA SER A 86 3.81 12.25 -30.32
C SER A 86 4.30 12.19 -28.87
N ARG A 87 5.62 11.96 -28.73
CA ARG A 87 6.43 12.17 -27.52
C ARG A 87 5.76 11.84 -26.18
N GLY A 88 5.95 10.61 -25.67
CA GLY A 88 5.77 10.30 -24.25
C GLY A 88 4.37 10.57 -23.68
N GLY A 89 3.32 10.12 -24.35
CA GLY A 89 1.94 10.26 -23.84
C GLY A 89 1.73 9.41 -22.57
N ALA A 90 1.14 9.99 -21.52
CA ALA A 90 0.78 9.23 -20.34
C ALA A 90 -0.73 9.11 -20.17
N ALA A 91 -1.16 7.89 -19.86
CA ALA A 91 -2.55 7.55 -19.61
C ALA A 91 -2.73 6.93 -18.22
N HIS A 92 -3.98 6.77 -17.80
CA HIS A 92 -4.34 6.05 -16.59
C HIS A 92 -5.37 4.97 -16.86
N MET A 93 -5.33 3.92 -16.06
CA MET A 93 -6.29 2.83 -16.07
C MET A 93 -6.59 2.36 -14.63
N PHE A 94 -7.86 2.04 -14.37
CA PHE A 94 -8.29 1.49 -13.11
C PHE A 94 -8.52 -0.02 -13.26
N LEU A 95 -7.85 -0.83 -12.44
CA LEU A 95 -7.95 -2.28 -12.55
C LEU A 95 -9.09 -2.85 -11.71
N SER A 96 -9.92 -2.12 -11.05
CA SER A 96 -11.08 -2.55 -10.24
C SER A 96 -10.92 -3.97 -9.62
N SER A 97 -9.80 -4.21 -8.95
CA SER A 97 -9.35 -5.54 -8.52
C SER A 97 -10.37 -6.31 -7.69
N LEU A 98 -11.25 -5.61 -7.00
CA LEU A 98 -12.32 -6.17 -6.18
C LEU A 98 -13.53 -6.62 -6.98
N LYS A 99 -13.97 -5.79 -7.93
CA LYS A 99 -15.04 -6.17 -8.85
C LYS A 99 -14.63 -7.39 -9.66
N LEU A 100 -13.36 -7.52 -10.03
CA LEU A 100 -12.81 -8.69 -10.70
C LEU A 100 -12.89 -9.99 -9.88
N PHE A 101 -12.84 -9.91 -8.55
CA PHE A 101 -12.88 -11.10 -7.69
C PHE A 101 -14.29 -11.66 -7.53
N GLN A 102 -15.28 -10.79 -7.53
CA GLN A 102 -16.71 -11.14 -7.36
C GLN A 102 -17.47 -11.28 -8.68
N ALA A 103 -16.87 -10.86 -9.79
CA ALA A 103 -17.51 -10.84 -11.09
C ALA A 103 -17.60 -12.24 -11.72
N ASP A 104 -18.73 -12.51 -12.37
CA ASP A 104 -18.89 -13.62 -13.30
C ASP A 104 -17.99 -13.46 -14.55
N ARG A 105 -18.02 -14.41 -15.46
CA ARG A 105 -17.14 -14.39 -16.65
C ARG A 105 -17.37 -13.18 -17.54
N GLU A 106 -18.60 -12.75 -17.69
CA GLU A 106 -19.00 -11.67 -18.61
C GLU A 106 -18.62 -10.30 -18.04
N SER A 107 -18.97 -10.03 -16.79
CA SER A 107 -18.55 -8.82 -16.07
C SER A 107 -17.04 -8.68 -15.97
N ARG A 108 -16.33 -9.79 -15.82
CA ARG A 108 -14.86 -9.81 -15.80
C ARG A 108 -14.26 -9.41 -17.14
N ARG A 109 -14.82 -9.86 -18.26
CA ARG A 109 -14.41 -9.44 -19.60
C ARG A 109 -14.65 -7.96 -19.81
N GLU A 110 -15.78 -7.45 -19.34
CA GLU A 110 -16.10 -6.03 -19.47
C GLU A 110 -15.11 -5.13 -18.70
N ILE A 111 -14.75 -5.50 -17.47
CA ILE A 111 -13.74 -4.81 -16.67
C ILE A 111 -12.35 -4.83 -17.34
N LEU A 112 -11.99 -5.94 -18.01
CA LEU A 112 -10.70 -6.08 -18.69
C LEU A 112 -10.71 -5.54 -20.13
N ARG A 113 -11.85 -5.15 -20.68
CA ARG A 113 -11.99 -4.65 -22.05
C ARG A 113 -10.98 -3.55 -22.44
N PRO A 114 -10.70 -2.55 -21.60
CA PRO A 114 -9.68 -1.54 -21.92
C PRO A 114 -8.28 -2.13 -22.10
N LEU A 115 -7.92 -3.09 -21.24
CA LEU A 115 -6.64 -3.79 -21.31
C LEU A 115 -6.56 -4.70 -22.53
N MET A 116 -7.65 -5.42 -22.85
CA MET A 116 -7.73 -6.27 -24.06
C MET A 116 -7.54 -5.44 -25.33
N ARG A 117 -8.21 -4.29 -25.43
CA ARG A 117 -8.06 -3.37 -26.60
C ARG A 117 -6.63 -2.85 -26.72
N LEU A 118 -5.96 -2.61 -25.60
CA LEU A 118 -4.56 -2.18 -25.59
C LEU A 118 -3.64 -3.31 -26.08
N VAL A 119 -3.89 -4.54 -25.67
CA VAL A 119 -3.19 -5.75 -26.14
C VAL A 119 -3.40 -5.96 -27.64
N ASP A 120 -4.63 -5.85 -28.12
CA ASP A 120 -4.94 -5.98 -29.56
C ASP A 120 -4.20 -4.93 -30.38
N HIS A 121 -4.17 -3.68 -29.88
CA HIS A 121 -3.44 -2.62 -30.58
C HIS A 121 -1.93 -2.84 -30.60
N ALA A 122 -1.36 -3.33 -29.49
CA ALA A 122 0.08 -3.65 -29.43
C ALA A 122 0.45 -4.82 -30.35
N ARG A 123 -0.45 -5.78 -30.58
CA ARG A 123 -0.26 -6.84 -31.56
C ARG A 123 -0.25 -6.35 -33.00
N ALA A 124 -1.18 -5.47 -33.31
CA ALA A 124 -1.30 -4.89 -34.64
C ALA A 124 -0.13 -3.93 -34.98
N ASN A 125 0.56 -3.39 -33.97
CA ASN A 125 1.61 -2.39 -34.12
C ASN A 125 2.83 -2.76 -33.28
N PRO A 126 3.84 -3.44 -33.84
CA PRO A 126 5.06 -3.85 -33.12
C PRO A 126 5.85 -2.69 -32.51
N ASP A 127 5.76 -1.50 -33.09
CA ASP A 127 6.44 -0.29 -32.58
C ASP A 127 5.71 0.35 -31.40
N PHE A 128 4.47 -0.06 -31.12
CA PHE A 128 3.69 0.45 -30.02
C PHE A 128 4.04 -0.27 -28.73
N ASN A 129 5.04 0.23 -28.02
CA ASN A 129 5.44 -0.31 -26.72
C ASN A 129 5.02 0.63 -25.58
N VAL A 130 4.02 0.21 -24.81
CA VAL A 130 3.51 0.92 -23.63
C VAL A 130 4.06 0.30 -22.37
N GLN A 131 4.55 1.13 -21.48
CA GLN A 131 4.94 0.74 -20.13
C GLN A 131 3.71 0.79 -19.21
N LEU A 132 3.30 -0.36 -18.67
CA LEU A 132 2.26 -0.44 -17.64
C LEU A 132 2.92 -0.27 -16.28
N VAL A 133 2.68 0.85 -15.61
CA VAL A 133 3.27 1.17 -14.31
C VAL A 133 2.21 1.01 -13.22
N PRO A 134 2.32 0.00 -12.34
CA PRO A 134 1.41 -0.13 -11.21
C PRO A 134 1.68 0.97 -10.19
N VAL A 135 0.63 1.69 -9.80
CA VAL A 135 0.71 2.78 -8.81
C VAL A 135 -0.30 2.56 -7.71
N SER A 136 0.15 2.56 -6.48
CA SER A 136 -0.69 2.53 -5.28
C SER A 136 -0.62 3.86 -4.53
N VAL A 137 -1.78 4.35 -4.08
CA VAL A 137 -1.88 5.54 -3.23
C VAL A 137 -2.43 5.11 -1.88
N PHE A 138 -1.67 5.34 -0.82
CA PHE A 138 -2.06 5.01 0.54
C PHE A 138 -2.38 6.29 1.31
N TRP A 139 -3.66 6.49 1.64
CA TRP A 139 -4.14 7.57 2.49
C TRP A 139 -4.04 7.18 3.96
N GLY A 140 -2.90 7.47 4.56
CA GLY A 140 -2.53 6.87 5.84
C GLY A 140 -2.12 5.40 5.67
N ARG A 141 -1.51 4.81 6.71
CA ARG A 141 -0.97 3.44 6.67
C ARG A 141 -1.58 2.58 7.78
N ASN A 142 -2.92 2.62 7.90
CA ASN A 142 -3.65 1.85 8.90
C ASN A 142 -4.00 0.46 8.34
N PRO A 143 -3.41 -0.64 8.84
CA PRO A 143 -3.70 -1.98 8.35
C PRO A 143 -5.12 -2.46 8.67
N GLY A 144 -5.77 -1.92 9.71
CA GLY A 144 -7.13 -2.29 10.11
C GLY A 144 -8.25 -1.68 9.24
N ARG A 145 -7.94 -0.70 8.39
CA ARG A 145 -8.92 -0.14 7.45
C ARG A 145 -8.63 -0.66 6.04
N SER A 146 -9.60 -1.39 5.46
CA SER A 146 -9.53 -1.70 4.03
C SER A 146 -9.59 -0.38 3.25
N GLU A 147 -8.84 -0.30 2.16
CA GLU A 147 -8.91 0.86 1.23
C GLU A 147 -10.35 1.13 0.80
N GLN A 148 -11.16 0.08 0.69
CA GLN A 148 -12.60 0.17 0.41
C GLN A 148 -13.40 0.94 1.45
N SER A 149 -13.09 0.77 2.74
CA SER A 149 -13.81 1.48 3.80
C SER A 149 -13.50 2.97 3.76
N PHE A 150 -12.28 3.35 3.37
CA PHE A 150 -11.90 4.75 3.20
C PHE A 150 -12.57 5.36 1.96
N PHE A 151 -12.56 4.64 0.83
CA PHE A 151 -13.19 5.12 -0.42
C PHE A 151 -14.71 5.03 -0.38
N LYS A 152 -15.30 4.02 0.26
CA LYS A 152 -16.75 4.00 0.54
C LYS A 152 -17.17 5.20 1.39
N LEU A 153 -16.37 5.57 2.39
CA LEU A 153 -16.63 6.77 3.21
C LEU A 153 -16.46 8.08 2.46
N LEU A 154 -15.57 8.16 1.45
CA LEU A 154 -15.33 9.40 0.70
C LEU A 154 -16.23 9.57 -0.53
N PHE A 155 -16.60 8.47 -1.23
CA PHE A 155 -17.17 8.58 -2.58
C PHE A 155 -18.37 7.68 -2.87
N PHE A 156 -18.69 6.69 -2.04
CA PHE A 156 -19.82 5.79 -2.27
C PHE A 156 -20.68 5.67 -1.00
N ASP A 157 -21.85 6.20 -1.13
CA ASP A 157 -23.14 5.82 -0.61
C ASP A 157 -23.18 4.98 0.69
N ASP A 158 -23.07 5.68 1.78
CA ASP A 158 -24.03 5.49 2.87
C ASP A 158 -24.65 6.88 3.07
N GLU A 159 -25.93 7.00 2.88
CA GLU A 159 -26.71 8.26 2.88
C GLU A 159 -26.52 9.10 4.15
N HIS A 160 -25.72 8.66 5.11
CA HIS A 160 -25.58 9.28 6.43
C HIS A 160 -24.12 9.60 6.85
N ALA A 161 -23.10 9.23 6.07
CA ALA A 161 -21.75 9.69 6.34
C ALA A 161 -21.59 11.12 5.82
N GLY A 162 -21.87 12.09 6.68
CA GLY A 162 -21.91 13.52 6.31
C GLY A 162 -20.64 13.99 5.62
N VAL A 163 -20.80 14.95 4.70
CA VAL A 163 -19.72 15.67 4.01
C VAL A 163 -18.62 16.12 4.99
N ILE A 164 -19.00 16.43 6.23
CA ILE A 164 -18.13 16.83 7.34
C ILE A 164 -17.17 15.68 7.73
N GLN A 165 -17.64 14.44 7.83
CA GLN A 165 -16.79 13.30 8.20
C GLN A 165 -15.79 12.98 7.07
N LYS A 166 -16.22 13.07 5.83
CA LYS A 166 -15.37 12.93 4.64
C LYS A 166 -14.28 14.01 4.61
N PHE A 167 -14.64 15.23 4.93
CA PHE A 167 -13.73 16.36 5.04
C PHE A 167 -12.72 16.20 6.19
N PHE A 168 -13.14 15.72 7.37
CA PHE A 168 -12.23 15.43 8.49
C PHE A 168 -11.23 14.33 8.17
N ILE A 169 -11.65 13.26 7.48
CA ILE A 169 -10.76 12.19 7.07
C ILE A 169 -9.71 12.70 6.08
N PHE A 170 -10.11 13.52 5.13
CA PHE A 170 -9.20 14.19 4.21
C PHE A 170 -8.23 15.14 4.94
N LEU A 171 -8.71 15.92 5.89
CA LEU A 171 -7.90 16.80 6.73
C LEU A 171 -6.85 16.05 7.56
N VAL A 172 -7.25 14.96 8.21
CA VAL A 172 -6.37 14.18 9.11
C VAL A 172 -5.37 13.33 8.32
N GLN A 173 -5.79 12.74 7.21
CA GLN A 173 -4.95 11.79 6.46
C GLN A 173 -4.21 12.43 5.27
N GLY A 174 -4.65 13.57 4.78
CA GLY A 174 -4.03 14.25 3.65
C GLY A 174 -2.55 14.63 3.87
N ARG A 175 -2.11 14.76 5.12
CA ARG A 175 -0.69 15.01 5.48
C ARG A 175 0.17 13.75 5.58
N ASN A 176 -0.36 12.58 5.28
CA ASN A 176 0.39 11.31 5.32
C ASN A 176 0.00 10.41 4.16
N VAL A 177 0.14 10.93 2.96
CA VAL A 177 -0.14 10.17 1.73
C VAL A 177 1.16 9.59 1.21
N LEU A 178 1.14 8.31 0.84
CA LEU A 178 2.25 7.63 0.19
C LEU A 178 1.83 7.22 -1.22
N VAL A 179 2.59 7.65 -2.22
CA VAL A 179 2.42 7.22 -3.62
C VAL A 179 3.55 6.29 -3.97
N GLN A 180 3.21 5.04 -4.25
CA GLN A 180 4.19 4.02 -4.57
C GLN A 180 4.13 3.66 -6.05
N PHE A 181 5.23 3.92 -6.76
CA PHE A 181 5.42 3.55 -8.15
C PHE A 181 6.11 2.19 -8.24
N GLY A 182 5.47 1.23 -8.92
CA GLY A 182 6.07 -0.07 -9.19
C GLY A 182 6.94 -0.06 -10.43
N ARG A 183 7.63 -1.19 -10.68
CA ARG A 183 8.40 -1.36 -11.90
C ARG A 183 7.49 -1.43 -13.12
N PRO A 184 7.88 -0.80 -14.24
CA PRO A 184 7.12 -0.86 -15.47
C PRO A 184 7.11 -2.28 -16.04
N ILE A 185 5.97 -2.67 -16.57
CA ILE A 185 5.78 -3.91 -17.32
C ILE A 185 5.66 -3.52 -18.80
N SER A 186 6.57 -3.99 -19.63
CA SER A 186 6.52 -3.77 -21.08
C SER A 186 5.35 -4.56 -21.69
N LEU A 187 4.42 -3.88 -22.33
CA LEU A 187 3.29 -4.53 -22.98
C LEU A 187 3.75 -5.41 -24.15
N GLN A 188 4.71 -4.96 -24.94
CA GLN A 188 5.23 -5.72 -26.09
C GLN A 188 5.87 -7.05 -25.69
N GLU A 189 6.59 -7.09 -24.57
CA GLU A 189 7.18 -8.34 -24.07
C GLU A 189 6.12 -9.37 -23.68
N GLN A 190 4.94 -8.92 -23.21
CA GLN A 190 3.85 -9.81 -22.83
C GLN A 190 3.02 -10.27 -24.03
N VAL A 191 3.01 -9.52 -25.12
CA VAL A 191 2.23 -9.80 -26.33
C VAL A 191 2.95 -10.73 -27.30
N ARG A 192 4.29 -10.88 -27.20
CA ARG A 192 5.10 -11.74 -28.07
C ARG A 192 4.75 -13.24 -28.01
N ASN A 193 4.08 -13.69 -26.93
CA ASN A 193 3.58 -15.05 -26.83
C ASN A 193 2.28 -15.16 -27.63
N GLU A 194 2.02 -16.30 -28.28
CA GLU A 194 0.84 -16.57 -29.12
C GLU A 194 -0.50 -16.69 -28.36
N GLU A 195 -0.56 -16.22 -27.12
CA GLU A 195 -1.74 -16.27 -26.27
C GLU A 195 -2.84 -15.32 -26.79
N SER A 196 -4.13 -15.68 -26.63
CA SER A 196 -5.23 -14.81 -27.00
C SER A 196 -5.21 -13.48 -26.19
N PRO A 197 -5.76 -12.37 -26.74
CA PRO A 197 -5.80 -11.08 -26.02
C PRO A 197 -6.44 -11.17 -24.65
N ASP A 198 -7.45 -12.01 -24.49
CA ASP A 198 -8.12 -12.27 -23.22
C ASP A 198 -7.20 -13.01 -22.22
N GLN A 199 -6.37 -13.94 -22.69
CA GLN A 199 -5.38 -14.63 -21.84
C GLN A 199 -4.29 -13.67 -21.37
N VAL A 200 -3.74 -12.85 -22.28
CA VAL A 200 -2.73 -11.83 -21.93
C VAL A 200 -3.30 -10.81 -20.95
N ALA A 201 -4.52 -10.30 -21.17
CA ALA A 201 -5.16 -9.36 -20.26
C ALA A 201 -5.39 -9.97 -18.86
N ARG A 202 -5.82 -11.23 -18.78
CA ARG A 202 -5.97 -11.94 -17.50
C ARG A 202 -4.63 -12.15 -16.79
N LYS A 203 -3.58 -12.53 -17.50
CA LYS A 203 -2.22 -12.69 -16.97
C LYS A 203 -1.69 -11.38 -16.42
N LEU A 204 -1.75 -10.29 -17.19
CA LEU A 204 -1.38 -8.94 -16.76
C LEU A 204 -2.17 -8.49 -15.52
N SER A 205 -3.48 -8.67 -15.52
CA SER A 205 -4.35 -8.37 -14.38
C SER A 205 -3.93 -9.14 -13.12
N ARG A 206 -3.51 -10.41 -13.25
CA ARG A 206 -3.02 -11.22 -12.13
C ARG A 206 -1.69 -10.68 -11.60
N VAL A 207 -0.74 -10.40 -12.50
CA VAL A 207 0.56 -9.82 -12.15
C VAL A 207 0.39 -8.49 -11.43
N MET A 208 -0.44 -7.60 -11.96
CA MET A 208 -0.74 -6.31 -11.33
C MET A 208 -1.33 -6.46 -9.91
N ARG A 209 -2.27 -7.40 -9.72
CA ARG A 209 -2.84 -7.67 -8.39
C ARG A 209 -1.80 -8.16 -7.39
N VAL A 210 -0.89 -9.02 -7.82
CA VAL A 210 0.23 -9.45 -6.97
C VAL A 210 1.09 -8.25 -6.60
N HIS A 211 1.39 -7.39 -7.56
CA HIS A 211 2.13 -6.15 -7.32
C HIS A 211 1.45 -5.26 -6.27
N PHE A 212 0.15 -4.98 -6.43
CA PHE A 212 -0.59 -4.16 -5.46
C PHE A 212 -0.64 -4.79 -4.07
N LYS A 213 -0.85 -6.12 -3.99
CA LYS A 213 -0.81 -6.84 -2.72
C LYS A 213 0.55 -6.70 -2.04
N THR A 214 1.61 -6.84 -2.80
CA THR A 214 2.99 -6.71 -2.34
C THR A 214 3.30 -5.28 -1.87
N GLN A 215 2.95 -4.27 -2.66
CA GLN A 215 3.11 -2.87 -2.29
C GLN A 215 2.38 -2.55 -0.98
N ARG A 216 1.14 -3.01 -0.85
CA ARG A 216 0.37 -2.85 0.38
C ARG A 216 1.05 -3.53 1.57
N PHE A 217 1.54 -4.76 1.38
CA PHE A 217 2.22 -5.50 2.45
C PHE A 217 3.48 -4.77 2.94
N LEU A 218 4.28 -4.22 2.03
CA LEU A 218 5.50 -3.48 2.36
C LEU A 218 5.25 -2.16 3.09
N SER A 219 4.16 -1.46 2.74
CA SER A 219 3.93 -0.09 3.23
C SER A 219 2.93 -0.03 4.38
N VAL A 220 1.96 -0.94 4.41
CA VAL A 220 0.88 -0.97 5.41
C VAL A 220 1.05 -2.13 6.37
N GLY A 221 1.60 -3.26 5.88
CA GLY A 221 1.77 -4.49 6.65
C GLY A 221 0.50 -5.36 6.68
N PRO A 222 0.59 -6.52 7.36
CA PRO A 222 -0.56 -7.38 7.60
C PRO A 222 -1.56 -6.72 8.55
N ASN A 223 -2.83 -7.09 8.43
CA ASN A 223 -3.85 -6.64 9.38
C ASN A 223 -3.74 -7.41 10.71
N LEU A 224 -2.89 -6.92 11.59
CA LEU A 224 -2.70 -7.44 12.95
C LEU A 224 -3.42 -6.59 14.01
N SER A 225 -4.30 -5.69 13.62
CA SER A 225 -5.01 -4.79 14.55
C SER A 225 -6.06 -5.50 15.41
N GLU A 226 -6.40 -6.74 15.09
CA GLU A 226 -7.30 -7.57 15.88
C GLU A 226 -6.50 -8.58 16.72
N LYS A 227 -5.88 -8.09 17.80
CA LYS A 227 -5.11 -8.90 18.75
C LYS A 227 -5.79 -10.21 19.15
N PRO A 228 -7.12 -10.24 19.48
CA PRO A 228 -7.81 -11.48 19.80
C PRO A 228 -7.73 -12.51 18.65
N ARG A 229 -7.90 -12.06 17.41
CA ARG A 229 -7.89 -12.93 16.23
C ARG A 229 -6.49 -13.53 15.95
N VAL A 230 -5.47 -12.74 16.19
CA VAL A 230 -4.07 -13.22 16.06
C VAL A 230 -3.81 -14.31 17.10
N VAL A 231 -4.19 -14.08 18.36
CA VAL A 231 -4.06 -15.04 19.46
C VAL A 231 -4.80 -16.34 19.13
N GLU A 232 -6.06 -16.27 18.71
CA GLU A 232 -6.83 -17.47 18.32
C GLU A 232 -6.18 -18.24 17.18
N THR A 233 -5.61 -17.50 16.20
CA THR A 233 -4.92 -18.13 15.09
C THR A 233 -3.66 -18.89 15.56
N ILE A 234 -2.89 -18.29 16.46
CA ILE A 234 -1.68 -18.90 17.04
C ILE A 234 -2.01 -20.14 17.85
N LEU A 235 -3.03 -20.07 18.70
CA LEU A 235 -3.46 -21.21 19.52
C LEU A 235 -3.95 -22.42 18.70
N ARG A 236 -4.43 -22.18 17.48
CA ARG A 236 -4.84 -23.24 16.54
C ARG A 236 -3.70 -23.88 15.77
N THR A 237 -2.50 -23.32 15.82
CA THR A 237 -1.34 -23.89 15.11
C THR A 237 -0.92 -25.23 15.71
N LYS A 238 -0.49 -26.14 14.85
CA LYS A 238 -0.08 -27.49 15.27
C LYS A 238 1.00 -27.45 16.37
N PRO A 239 2.08 -26.65 16.27
CA PRO A 239 3.11 -26.59 17.31
C PRO A 239 2.56 -26.21 18.69
N VAL A 240 1.69 -25.19 18.73
CA VAL A 240 1.13 -24.72 20.01
C VAL A 240 0.17 -25.73 20.59
N ARG A 241 -0.66 -26.40 19.76
CA ARG A 241 -1.53 -27.48 20.23
C ARG A 241 -0.77 -28.64 20.82
N THR A 242 0.31 -29.07 20.16
CA THR A 242 1.16 -30.13 20.70
C THR A 242 1.75 -29.74 22.06
N LEU A 243 2.22 -28.47 22.21
CA LEU A 243 2.73 -28.01 23.51
C LEU A 243 1.65 -27.95 24.59
N ILE A 244 0.41 -27.59 24.27
CA ILE A 244 -0.72 -27.62 25.20
C ILE A 244 -1.00 -29.05 25.65
N GLU A 245 -1.04 -30.01 24.72
CA GLU A 245 -1.26 -31.42 25.02
C GLU A 245 -0.14 -32.01 25.90
N ASP A 246 1.12 -31.66 25.63
CA ASP A 246 2.27 -32.07 26.41
C ASP A 246 2.23 -31.48 27.83
N GLU A 247 1.82 -30.19 27.97
CA GLU A 247 1.69 -29.55 29.28
C GLU A 247 0.55 -30.14 30.10
N VAL A 248 -0.57 -30.53 29.49
CA VAL A 248 -1.67 -31.26 30.16
C VAL A 248 -1.13 -32.59 30.75
N ARG A 249 -0.35 -33.33 29.98
CA ARG A 249 0.27 -34.61 30.45
C ARG A 249 1.24 -34.37 31.60
N ARG A 250 2.02 -33.31 31.54
CA ARG A 250 3.06 -32.98 32.52
C ARG A 250 2.53 -32.43 33.82
N SER A 251 1.59 -31.46 33.72
CA SER A 251 1.10 -30.67 34.86
C SER A 251 -0.09 -31.32 35.58
N LYS A 252 -0.70 -32.36 35.00
CA LYS A 252 -1.96 -32.97 35.45
C LYS A 252 -3.14 -32.00 35.61
N LYS A 253 -3.05 -30.83 34.99
CA LYS A 253 -4.14 -29.83 34.89
C LYS A 253 -5.16 -30.27 33.85
N SER A 254 -6.39 -29.74 33.94
CA SER A 254 -7.39 -29.92 32.89
C SER A 254 -6.96 -29.24 31.59
N LEU A 255 -7.38 -29.77 30.45
CA LEU A 255 -7.11 -29.18 29.14
C LEU A 255 -7.58 -27.72 29.08
N GLU A 256 -8.77 -27.46 29.64
CA GLU A 256 -9.37 -26.11 29.66
C GLU A 256 -8.49 -25.10 30.43
N THR A 257 -7.92 -25.52 31.57
CA THR A 257 -7.02 -24.67 32.35
C THR A 257 -5.74 -24.36 31.58
N VAL A 258 -5.13 -25.36 30.93
CA VAL A 258 -3.90 -25.17 30.15
C VAL A 258 -4.15 -24.31 28.91
N GLU A 259 -5.29 -24.48 28.22
CA GLU A 259 -5.67 -23.62 27.10
C GLU A 259 -5.91 -22.18 27.55
N GLN A 260 -6.50 -21.96 28.72
CA GLN A 260 -6.69 -20.62 29.29
C GLN A 260 -5.37 -19.96 29.66
N ASP A 261 -4.45 -20.72 30.30
CA ASP A 261 -3.09 -20.23 30.59
C ASP A 261 -2.36 -19.86 29.29
N ALA A 262 -2.40 -20.74 28.28
CA ALA A 262 -1.79 -20.49 26.97
C ALA A 262 -2.38 -19.26 26.27
N ARG A 263 -3.70 -19.07 26.36
CA ARG A 263 -4.38 -17.87 25.84
C ARG A 263 -3.91 -16.62 26.56
N GLN A 264 -3.80 -16.65 27.87
CA GLN A 264 -3.31 -15.52 28.66
C GLN A 264 -1.88 -15.14 28.27
N TYR A 265 -0.97 -16.13 28.16
CA TYR A 265 0.40 -15.89 27.69
C TYR A 265 0.44 -15.34 26.27
N ALA A 266 -0.34 -15.88 25.36
CA ALA A 266 -0.41 -15.38 23.99
C ALA A 266 -0.93 -13.92 23.93
N PHE A 267 -1.92 -13.56 24.77
CA PHE A 267 -2.37 -12.18 24.91
C PHE A 267 -1.29 -11.27 25.52
N GLU A 268 -0.53 -11.76 26.46
CA GLU A 268 0.56 -10.98 27.06
C GLU A 268 1.68 -10.71 26.05
N ILE A 269 2.08 -11.71 25.27
CA ILE A 269 3.17 -11.61 24.29
C ILE A 269 2.73 -10.76 23.07
N ALA A 270 1.50 -10.93 22.58
CA ALA A 270 1.06 -10.32 21.34
C ALA A 270 1.13 -8.78 21.37
N ALA A 271 1.71 -8.20 20.32
CA ALA A 271 1.69 -6.76 20.10
C ALA A 271 0.26 -6.21 19.99
N ASP A 272 0.07 -4.95 20.37
CA ASP A 272 -1.21 -4.24 20.31
C ASP A 272 -1.08 -2.99 19.42
N LEU A 273 -0.86 -3.23 18.13
CA LEU A 273 -0.60 -2.17 17.17
C LEU A 273 -1.73 -1.14 17.10
N SER A 274 -1.39 0.11 17.37
CA SER A 274 -2.32 1.24 17.26
C SER A 274 -1.78 2.28 16.28
N TYR A 275 -2.41 2.37 15.10
CA TYR A 275 -1.99 3.33 14.08
C TYR A 275 -1.95 4.79 14.56
N PRO A 276 -2.97 5.31 15.28
CA PRO A 276 -2.90 6.66 15.82
C PRO A 276 -1.70 6.86 16.75
N PHE A 277 -1.36 5.84 17.55
CA PHE A 277 -0.24 5.88 18.48
C PHE A 277 1.10 5.83 17.73
N ILE A 278 1.26 4.97 16.72
CA ILE A 278 2.44 4.93 15.83
C ILE A 278 2.66 6.31 15.20
N ARG A 279 1.58 6.94 14.72
CA ARG A 279 1.66 8.26 14.10
C ARG A 279 2.07 9.36 15.09
N ALA A 280 1.49 9.35 16.27
CA ALA A 280 1.86 10.31 17.33
C ALA A 280 3.33 10.13 17.73
N THR A 281 3.76 8.89 17.92
CA THR A 281 5.16 8.54 18.24
C THR A 281 6.12 8.97 17.13
N GLU A 282 5.76 8.74 15.85
CA GLU A 282 6.58 9.18 14.72
C GLU A 282 6.76 10.70 14.70
N ILE A 283 5.70 11.47 14.95
CA ILE A 283 5.78 12.94 15.00
C ILE A 283 6.65 13.39 16.18
N ALA A 284 6.46 12.79 17.35
CA ALA A 284 7.23 13.12 18.55
C ALA A 284 8.72 12.80 18.38
N LEU A 285 9.04 11.59 17.88
CA LEU A 285 10.42 11.18 17.62
C LEU A 285 11.08 12.04 16.55
N ARG A 286 10.39 12.34 15.47
CA ARG A 286 10.91 13.23 14.41
C ARG A 286 11.28 14.61 14.98
N TYR A 287 10.42 15.20 15.81
CA TYR A 287 10.71 16.45 16.47
C TYR A 287 11.93 16.33 17.40
N LEU A 288 12.00 15.25 18.17
CA LEU A 288 13.11 14.97 19.08
C LEU A 288 14.44 14.84 18.32
N TRP A 289 14.46 14.05 17.23
CA TRP A 289 15.66 13.86 16.42
C TRP A 289 16.14 15.15 15.75
N GLN A 290 15.22 16.01 15.30
CA GLN A 290 15.58 17.32 14.76
C GLN A 290 16.21 18.25 15.80
N LYS A 291 15.93 18.06 17.09
CA LYS A 291 16.56 18.81 18.18
C LYS A 291 17.90 18.22 18.59
N MET A 292 18.05 16.91 18.52
CA MET A 292 19.26 16.21 18.99
C MET A 292 20.32 16.06 17.90
N PHE A 293 19.94 16.00 16.65
CA PHE A 293 20.82 15.71 15.52
C PHE A 293 20.64 16.74 14.40
N THR A 294 21.72 17.01 13.67
CA THR A 294 21.70 17.91 12.49
C THR A 294 20.99 17.31 11.28
N GLY A 295 20.79 16.01 11.28
CA GLY A 295 20.06 15.27 10.24
C GLY A 295 20.18 13.77 10.40
N LEU A 296 19.30 13.06 9.71
CA LEU A 296 19.28 11.60 9.64
C LEU A 296 19.37 11.19 8.18
N VAL A 297 20.38 10.42 7.83
CA VAL A 297 20.55 9.89 6.47
C VAL A 297 20.43 8.37 6.50
N MET A 298 19.43 7.83 5.85
CA MET A 298 19.24 6.40 5.71
C MET A 298 19.82 5.93 4.37
N ARG A 299 20.69 4.92 4.39
CA ARG A 299 21.29 4.35 3.17
C ARG A 299 20.90 2.89 3.01
N GLY A 300 20.78 2.43 1.77
CA GLY A 300 20.49 1.03 1.46
C GLY A 300 19.01 0.65 1.50
N VAL A 301 18.11 1.62 1.61
CA VAL A 301 16.64 1.42 1.62
C VAL A 301 16.15 0.78 0.32
N GLU A 302 16.81 1.07 -0.78
CA GLU A 302 16.52 0.53 -2.12
C GLU A 302 16.64 -1.01 -2.15
N ARG A 303 17.50 -1.58 -1.31
CA ARG A 303 17.65 -3.04 -1.17
C ARG A 303 16.42 -3.66 -0.53
N ILE A 304 15.83 -2.99 0.47
CA ILE A 304 14.59 -3.43 1.13
C ILE A 304 13.47 -3.51 0.11
N HIS A 305 13.35 -2.50 -0.74
CA HIS A 305 12.32 -2.48 -1.80
C HIS A 305 12.45 -3.65 -2.80
N ARG A 306 13.68 -4.08 -3.08
CA ARG A 306 13.94 -5.21 -3.99
C ARG A 306 13.68 -6.57 -3.36
N ILE A 307 14.04 -6.73 -2.08
CA ILE A 307 14.01 -8.02 -1.36
C ILE A 307 12.66 -8.24 -0.70
N GLY A 308 12.07 -7.19 -0.12
CA GLY A 308 10.89 -7.26 0.72
C GLY A 308 9.67 -7.97 0.14
N PRO A 309 9.39 -7.90 -1.19
CA PRO A 309 8.25 -8.57 -1.78
C PRO A 309 8.19 -10.10 -1.59
N ALA A 310 9.33 -10.75 -1.46
CA ALA A 310 9.43 -12.20 -1.44
C ALA A 310 9.97 -12.78 -0.12
N HIS A 311 10.36 -11.91 0.84
CA HIS A 311 11.06 -12.33 2.04
C HIS A 311 10.51 -11.62 3.28
N GLU A 312 10.56 -12.29 4.42
CA GLU A 312 10.45 -11.64 5.71
C GLU A 312 11.81 -11.05 6.08
N ILE A 313 11.82 -9.81 6.55
CA ILE A 313 13.06 -9.09 6.84
C ILE A 313 13.22 -8.99 8.35
N ILE A 314 14.34 -9.54 8.85
CA ILE A 314 14.73 -9.41 10.23
C ILE A 314 15.80 -8.33 10.34
N TYR A 315 15.50 -7.27 11.09
CA TYR A 315 16.43 -6.19 11.36
C TYR A 315 17.17 -6.48 12.68
N MET A 316 18.47 -6.44 12.63
CA MET A 316 19.33 -6.64 13.82
C MET A 316 20.19 -5.37 14.05
N PRO A 317 19.67 -4.37 14.76
CA PRO A 317 20.47 -3.20 15.14
C PRO A 317 21.56 -3.59 16.14
N SER A 318 22.58 -2.76 16.28
CA SER A 318 23.72 -3.01 17.16
C SER A 318 23.35 -3.14 18.66
N HIS A 319 22.19 -2.68 19.04
CA HIS A 319 21.60 -2.76 20.40
C HIS A 319 22.50 -2.16 21.52
N ARG A 320 23.25 -1.11 21.19
CA ARG A 320 24.08 -0.38 22.17
C ARG A 320 23.29 0.67 22.94
N SER A 321 22.16 1.11 22.38
CA SER A 321 21.31 2.14 22.97
C SER A 321 19.83 1.85 22.71
N HIS A 322 18.97 2.30 23.60
CA HIS A 322 17.52 2.32 23.38
C HIS A 322 17.09 3.23 22.22
N ILE A 323 17.97 4.11 21.77
CA ILE A 323 17.74 4.94 20.58
C ILE A 323 17.75 4.09 19.31
N ASP A 324 18.54 3.04 19.23
CA ASP A 324 18.79 2.26 18.01
C ASP A 324 17.51 1.69 17.38
N TYR A 325 16.68 1.02 18.16
CA TYR A 325 15.44 0.45 17.66
C TYR A 325 14.34 1.48 17.41
N LEU A 326 14.29 2.56 18.21
CA LEU A 326 13.37 3.66 17.99
C LEU A 326 13.70 4.41 16.69
N LEU A 327 14.99 4.68 16.47
CA LEU A 327 15.49 5.34 15.28
C LEU A 327 15.24 4.49 14.03
N LEU A 328 15.53 3.19 14.11
CA LEU A 328 15.28 2.25 13.01
C LEU A 328 13.79 2.19 12.65
N GLY A 329 12.93 1.99 13.63
CA GLY A 329 11.49 1.91 13.43
C GLY A 329 10.90 3.19 12.83
N GLN A 330 11.29 4.34 13.38
CA GLN A 330 10.84 5.64 12.88
C GLN A 330 11.37 5.92 11.47
N SER A 331 12.65 5.58 11.19
CA SER A 331 13.26 5.81 9.89
C SER A 331 12.63 4.96 8.80
N LEU A 332 12.43 3.66 9.03
CA LEU A 332 11.72 2.78 8.11
C LEU A 332 10.29 3.28 7.85
N TYR A 333 9.59 3.66 8.91
CA TYR A 333 8.25 4.21 8.77
C TYR A 333 8.25 5.52 7.97
N SER A 334 9.21 6.41 8.18
CA SER A 334 9.34 7.65 7.42
C SER A 334 9.67 7.40 5.95
N GLU A 335 10.43 6.33 5.63
CA GLU A 335 10.73 5.93 4.26
C GLU A 335 9.58 5.19 3.55
N GLY A 336 8.45 5.00 4.21
CA GLY A 336 7.25 4.41 3.58
C GLY A 336 7.07 2.92 3.86
N TYR A 337 7.95 2.29 4.64
CA TYR A 337 7.81 0.89 5.04
C TYR A 337 6.90 0.74 6.26
N VAL A 338 6.40 -0.46 6.47
CA VAL A 338 5.70 -0.81 7.71
C VAL A 338 6.65 -0.68 8.91
N ALA A 339 6.14 -0.20 10.04
CA ALA A 339 6.92 -0.21 11.27
C ALA A 339 7.23 -1.67 11.67
N PRO A 340 8.51 -2.04 11.89
CA PRO A 340 8.86 -3.40 12.25
C PRO A 340 8.33 -3.76 13.64
N HIS A 341 7.97 -5.02 13.83
CA HIS A 341 7.73 -5.55 15.17
C HIS A 341 9.07 -5.69 15.90
N THR A 342 9.07 -5.38 17.19
CA THR A 342 10.29 -5.39 18.00
C THR A 342 10.16 -6.42 19.11
N ALA A 343 11.05 -7.42 19.12
CA ALA A 343 11.16 -8.32 20.26
C ALA A 343 11.73 -7.54 21.45
N ALA A 344 10.96 -7.42 22.52
CA ALA A 344 11.29 -6.65 23.70
C ALA A 344 11.36 -7.57 24.94
N GLY A 345 12.38 -7.36 25.77
CA GLY A 345 12.48 -8.09 27.03
C GLY A 345 11.45 -7.63 28.07
N LEU A 346 11.13 -8.49 29.04
CA LEU A 346 10.19 -8.20 30.13
C LEU A 346 10.59 -6.98 30.97
N ASN A 347 11.88 -6.63 30.99
CA ASN A 347 12.41 -5.44 31.66
C ASN A 347 11.86 -4.11 31.09
N LEU A 348 11.34 -4.11 29.88
CA LEU A 348 10.69 -2.94 29.27
C LEU A 348 9.16 -2.91 29.49
N ASN A 349 8.60 -3.94 30.13
CA ASN A 349 7.15 -4.04 30.40
C ASN A 349 6.73 -3.35 31.71
N PHE A 350 7.22 -2.14 31.95
CA PHE A 350 6.83 -1.32 33.11
C PHE A 350 5.94 -0.14 32.70
N TRP A 351 5.07 0.26 33.60
CA TRP A 351 4.18 1.41 33.36
C TRP A 351 4.96 2.74 33.39
N PRO A 352 4.72 3.71 32.44
CA PRO A 352 3.77 3.66 31.31
C PRO A 352 4.41 3.14 30.00
N VAL A 353 5.68 2.77 30.00
CA VAL A 353 6.51 2.49 28.82
C VAL A 353 6.05 1.23 28.08
N GLY A 354 5.80 0.13 28.79
CA GLY A 354 5.43 -1.15 28.19
C GLY A 354 4.16 -1.07 27.34
N GLY A 355 3.13 -0.38 27.83
CA GLY A 355 1.90 -0.17 27.06
C GLY A 355 2.10 0.66 25.79
N GLY A 356 2.98 1.66 25.84
CA GLY A 356 3.35 2.46 24.68
C GLY A 356 4.14 1.66 23.64
N LEU A 357 5.12 0.88 24.09
CA LEU A 357 5.94 0.05 23.21
C LEU A 357 5.09 -1.02 22.49
N ARG A 358 4.14 -1.64 23.17
CA ARG A 358 3.21 -2.61 22.53
C ARG A 358 2.37 -1.96 21.44
N LYS A 359 1.95 -0.71 21.62
CA LYS A 359 1.17 0.03 20.61
C LYS A 359 1.98 0.42 19.38
N VAL A 360 3.30 0.41 19.46
CA VAL A 360 4.19 0.61 18.30
C VAL A 360 4.78 -0.70 17.75
N GLY A 361 4.36 -1.87 18.28
CA GLY A 361 4.71 -3.16 17.71
C GLY A 361 5.69 -3.99 18.54
N ALA A 362 6.00 -3.61 19.77
CA ALA A 362 6.78 -4.45 20.67
C ALA A 362 5.96 -5.68 21.15
N PHE A 363 6.61 -6.82 21.30
CA PHE A 363 6.06 -8.09 21.75
C PHE A 363 7.04 -8.85 22.65
#